data_1d3790b3b6816f9a2edab6bba232ad4b
#
_entry.id   1d3790b3b6816f9a2edab6bba232ad4b
#
_cell.length_a   1.000
_cell.length_b   1.000
_cell.length_c   1.000
_cell.angle_alpha   90.00
_cell.angle_beta   90.00
_cell.angle_gamma   90.00
#
_symmetry.space_group_name_H-M   'P 1'
#
loop_
_entity.id
_entity.type
_entity.pdbx_description
1 polymer ?
#
loop_
_entity_poly.entity_id
_entity_poly.type
_entity_poly.pdbx_seq_one_letter_code
_entity_poly.pdbx_strand_id
1 'polypeptide(L)'
;DRAAMDGYAVRAADTFEAGDGSVSLPVTGTVHAGSSPEMTVDSAEAVGIATGAVMPAGADAVVPVEQTVEGEDTVEIRTAVTPGEHVMLRGADIAGGDRALAPGTRLGPRHVGLLAALGTEEVPVRGRPRVAVVSTGEELVQPGDPVDPRSGQIYDVNSHSIASAVRAAGGEPTVYETATDSREALRAVLERATEACSLVLTSGSTSAGSTDLLYRLLDEEGEKLVHGVSVKPGRPLLVGRLFGTAYVGLPGYPVSALMTFTQFVAPRLRAASRSATDPEREVPPASSRGTGGSTPSSGESNGTTGGSAGSAGVGTVEASLRTRVRYDGGRLRLLPVGLVEDGDGSLVAYAPNKGSGATTTLAETDGFVRMSPERSLFSPGTEVPVERFDASDPLPSLLCVGDPDPVVFGLLDSLPTPRYLRLGETDARRWFDDGVSDLLVTAGGEDPPGTGVARWEREWGLAVPDGNPDDVDRLEQLTDGDLLFANLGPALSVRETFDTHAESAGVAVEDISGYHRGLPGLESAVRTVATGDADVGLGLCTTAVDYGLDFVPLGTQTVRVAVAPSRRGKSVVATLEELVERTLPDMLGEMAGYS
;
A
#
# COMPACT_ATOMS: atom_id res chain seq x y z
N ASP A 1 7.50 -12.83 46.72
CA ASP A 1 8.75 -12.19 46.36
C ASP A 1 9.62 -13.16 45.59
N ARG A 2 10.49 -12.68 44.71
CA ARG A 2 11.36 -13.47 43.86
C ARG A 2 12.75 -12.85 43.80
N ALA A 3 13.77 -13.67 43.58
CA ALA A 3 15.11 -13.16 43.32
C ALA A 3 15.16 -12.39 41.99
N ALA A 4 15.73 -11.19 42.01
CA ALA A 4 15.95 -10.38 40.82
C ALA A 4 17.25 -10.78 40.07
N MET A 5 18.16 -11.49 40.70
CA MET A 5 19.46 -11.90 40.18
C MET A 5 19.80 -13.32 40.65
N ASP A 6 20.72 -13.98 39.95
CA ASP A 6 21.35 -15.22 40.40
C ASP A 6 22.28 -14.90 41.56
N GLY A 7 22.25 -15.68 42.62
CA GLY A 7 23.06 -15.43 43.81
C GLY A 7 22.68 -16.28 44.99
N TYR A 8 22.80 -15.69 46.16
CA TYR A 8 22.50 -16.34 47.44
C TYR A 8 21.45 -15.54 48.21
N ALA A 9 20.33 -16.19 48.52
CA ALA A 9 19.30 -15.64 49.41
C ALA A 9 19.81 -15.67 50.84
N VAL A 10 19.80 -14.56 51.53
CA VAL A 10 20.35 -14.35 52.86
C VAL A 10 19.43 -13.49 53.70
N ARG A 11 19.69 -13.42 54.99
CA ARG A 11 19.20 -12.34 55.86
C ARG A 11 20.19 -11.19 55.73
N ALA A 12 19.76 -10.04 55.32
CA ALA A 12 20.61 -8.87 55.15
C ALA A 12 21.43 -8.55 56.41
N ALA A 13 20.87 -8.75 57.59
CA ALA A 13 21.55 -8.54 58.85
C ALA A 13 22.82 -9.39 59.03
N ASP A 14 22.89 -10.57 58.40
CA ASP A 14 24.03 -11.47 58.51
C ASP A 14 25.16 -11.09 57.51
N THR A 15 24.98 -10.07 56.71
CA THR A 15 25.96 -9.57 55.73
C THR A 15 26.65 -8.28 56.22
N PHE A 16 26.25 -7.63 57.29
CA PHE A 16 26.75 -6.34 57.67
C PHE A 16 28.26 -6.26 57.89
N GLU A 17 28.87 -7.33 58.40
CA GLU A 17 30.32 -7.40 58.58
C GLU A 17 31.09 -7.50 57.24
N ALA A 18 30.43 -7.88 56.14
CA ALA A 18 31.03 -7.88 54.80
C ALA A 18 31.25 -6.42 54.25
N GLY A 19 30.69 -5.40 54.85
CA GLY A 19 30.97 -4.00 54.51
C GLY A 19 32.41 -3.56 54.83
N ASP A 20 33.06 -4.18 55.82
CA ASP A 20 34.46 -3.92 56.17
C ASP A 20 35.41 -5.10 55.83
N GLY A 21 34.90 -6.15 55.19
CA GLY A 21 35.69 -7.33 54.83
C GLY A 21 34.90 -8.37 54.05
N SER A 22 34.83 -9.62 54.55
CA SER A 22 33.97 -10.67 53.99
C SER A 22 33.36 -11.53 55.11
N VAL A 23 32.20 -12.11 54.86
CA VAL A 23 31.52 -13.05 55.77
C VAL A 23 31.34 -14.38 55.06
N SER A 24 31.69 -15.47 55.74
CA SER A 24 31.48 -16.83 55.21
C SER A 24 30.22 -17.43 55.84
N LEU A 25 29.24 -17.81 55.00
CA LEU A 25 27.98 -18.43 55.39
C LEU A 25 27.89 -19.84 54.83
N PRO A 26 27.43 -20.85 55.64
CA PRO A 26 27.11 -22.18 55.12
C PRO A 26 25.93 -22.09 54.11
N VAL A 27 26.05 -22.85 53.02
CA VAL A 27 25.00 -22.98 52.00
C VAL A 27 24.17 -24.22 52.29
N THR A 28 22.92 -24.02 52.70
CA THR A 28 22.03 -25.10 53.15
C THR A 28 21.21 -25.74 52.03
N GLY A 29 21.28 -25.17 50.80
CA GLY A 29 20.61 -25.70 49.62
C GLY A 29 20.53 -24.73 48.48
N THR A 30 19.71 -25.06 47.45
CA THR A 30 19.51 -24.21 46.26
C THR A 30 18.04 -24.21 45.85
N VAL A 31 17.52 -23.03 45.48
CA VAL A 31 16.16 -22.82 44.93
C VAL A 31 16.24 -22.46 43.45
N HIS A 32 15.62 -23.28 42.62
CA HIS A 32 15.53 -23.03 41.17
C HIS A 32 14.24 -22.34 40.80
N ALA A 33 14.26 -21.61 39.68
CA ALA A 33 13.06 -20.99 39.11
C ALA A 33 12.00 -22.06 38.80
N GLY A 34 10.75 -21.80 39.17
CA GLY A 34 9.63 -22.74 39.01
C GLY A 34 9.48 -23.77 40.15
N SER A 35 10.40 -23.81 41.10
CA SER A 35 10.30 -24.64 42.29
C SER A 35 9.72 -23.86 43.49
N SER A 36 8.97 -24.55 44.35
CA SER A 36 8.58 -24.01 45.66
C SER A 36 9.72 -24.21 46.66
N PRO A 37 10.18 -23.17 47.37
CA PRO A 37 11.22 -23.37 48.38
C PRO A 37 10.66 -24.17 49.57
N GLU A 38 11.23 -25.33 49.84
CA GLU A 38 10.88 -26.16 51.03
C GLU A 38 11.78 -25.83 52.21
N MET A 39 12.80 -24.99 52.00
CA MET A 39 13.82 -24.63 53.01
C MET A 39 13.60 -23.21 53.54
N THR A 40 14.15 -22.99 54.75
CA THR A 40 14.15 -21.69 55.42
C THR A 40 15.60 -21.22 55.57
N VAL A 41 15.85 -19.94 55.48
CA VAL A 41 17.17 -19.36 55.77
C VAL A 41 17.20 -18.92 57.22
N ASP A 42 17.94 -19.66 58.04
CA ASP A 42 18.14 -19.30 59.45
C ASP A 42 19.27 -18.24 59.60
N SER A 43 19.52 -17.78 60.84
CA SER A 43 20.59 -16.82 61.08
C SER A 43 21.97 -17.40 60.73
N ALA A 44 22.77 -16.62 60.03
CA ALA A 44 24.09 -16.95 59.52
C ALA A 44 24.11 -18.12 58.52
N GLU A 45 23.05 -18.26 57.71
CA GLU A 45 22.95 -19.22 56.62
C GLU A 45 22.68 -18.51 55.29
N ALA A 46 23.00 -19.21 54.20
CA ALA A 46 22.71 -18.80 52.84
C ALA A 46 22.06 -19.94 52.03
N VAL A 47 21.22 -19.60 51.07
CA VAL A 47 20.63 -20.55 50.11
C VAL A 47 20.90 -20.05 48.70
N GLY A 48 21.50 -20.90 47.87
CA GLY A 48 21.67 -20.58 46.45
C GLY A 48 20.30 -20.31 45.79
N ILE A 49 20.21 -19.27 44.99
CA ILE A 49 18.95 -18.90 44.37
C ILE A 49 19.13 -18.43 42.92
N ALA A 50 18.31 -18.95 42.03
CA ALA A 50 18.29 -18.53 40.63
C ALA A 50 17.37 -17.33 40.42
N THR A 51 17.69 -16.52 39.43
CA THR A 51 16.83 -15.38 38.99
C THR A 51 15.38 -15.84 38.76
N GLY A 52 14.43 -15.13 39.32
CA GLY A 52 12.99 -15.42 39.21
C GLY A 52 12.50 -16.54 40.16
N ALA A 53 13.38 -17.22 40.90
CA ALA A 53 13.00 -18.17 41.92
C ALA A 53 12.30 -17.50 43.10
N VAL A 54 11.40 -18.23 43.77
CA VAL A 54 10.67 -17.73 44.94
C VAL A 54 11.64 -17.61 46.13
N MET A 55 11.60 -16.46 46.80
CA MET A 55 12.42 -16.24 48.00
C MET A 55 12.09 -17.29 49.08
N PRO A 56 13.09 -17.99 49.63
CA PRO A 56 12.86 -18.89 50.78
C PRO A 56 12.46 -18.11 52.01
N ALA A 57 11.68 -18.73 52.88
CA ALA A 57 11.30 -18.13 54.16
C ALA A 57 12.54 -17.77 54.96
N GLY A 58 12.51 -16.61 55.65
CA GLY A 58 13.63 -16.12 56.48
C GLY A 58 14.63 -15.24 55.73
N ALA A 59 14.78 -15.40 54.38
CA ALA A 59 15.61 -14.50 53.61
C ALA A 59 14.85 -13.21 53.24
N ASP A 60 15.57 -12.08 53.29
CA ASP A 60 15.05 -10.77 52.96
C ASP A 60 15.89 -10.00 51.92
N ALA A 61 17.02 -10.57 51.46
CA ALA A 61 17.88 -10.02 50.43
C ALA A 61 18.55 -11.12 49.59
N VAL A 62 19.08 -10.73 48.43
CA VAL A 62 19.92 -11.62 47.59
C VAL A 62 21.27 -10.95 47.36
N VAL A 63 22.35 -11.71 47.59
CA VAL A 63 23.70 -11.28 47.19
C VAL A 63 24.00 -11.86 45.82
N PRO A 64 24.28 -11.06 44.80
CA PRO A 64 24.61 -11.53 43.45
C PRO A 64 25.87 -12.42 43.43
N VAL A 65 25.93 -13.39 42.52
CA VAL A 65 27.09 -14.30 42.38
C VAL A 65 28.40 -13.54 42.17
N GLU A 66 28.37 -12.41 41.51
CA GLU A 66 29.55 -11.56 41.22
C GLU A 66 30.17 -10.95 42.48
N GLN A 67 29.41 -10.90 43.59
CA GLN A 67 29.84 -10.36 44.87
C GLN A 67 30.13 -11.45 45.91
N THR A 68 30.25 -12.69 45.44
CA THR A 68 30.50 -13.87 46.27
C THR A 68 31.69 -14.70 45.79
N VAL A 69 32.21 -15.57 46.64
CA VAL A 69 33.14 -16.65 46.27
C VAL A 69 32.58 -17.96 46.82
N GLU A 70 32.33 -18.90 45.95
CA GLU A 70 31.80 -20.22 46.28
C GLU A 70 32.90 -21.11 46.90
N GLY A 71 32.63 -21.72 48.04
CA GLY A 71 33.42 -22.75 48.69
C GLY A 71 32.75 -24.12 48.53
N GLU A 72 33.26 -25.17 49.22
CA GLU A 72 32.72 -26.54 49.08
C GLU A 72 31.30 -26.65 49.68
N ASP A 73 31.05 -26.11 50.87
CA ASP A 73 29.75 -26.05 51.55
C ASP A 73 29.42 -24.64 52.09
N THR A 74 30.14 -23.62 51.67
CA THR A 74 30.03 -22.26 52.18
C THR A 74 30.12 -21.26 51.02
N VAL A 75 29.59 -20.05 51.24
CA VAL A 75 29.77 -18.92 50.35
C VAL A 75 30.42 -17.75 51.10
N GLU A 76 31.47 -17.20 50.57
CA GLU A 76 32.08 -15.97 51.05
C GLU A 76 31.37 -14.76 50.41
N ILE A 77 30.71 -13.98 51.23
CA ILE A 77 29.99 -12.77 50.86
C ILE A 77 30.91 -11.57 51.04
N ARG A 78 31.06 -10.75 49.96
CA ARG A 78 32.03 -9.63 49.91
C ARG A 78 31.37 -8.25 49.95
N THR A 79 30.06 -8.20 50.09
CA THR A 79 29.31 -6.95 50.20
C THR A 79 28.16 -7.09 51.17
N ALA A 80 27.92 -6.06 51.94
CA ALA A 80 26.70 -5.97 52.77
C ALA A 80 25.52 -5.59 51.85
N VAL A 81 24.38 -6.22 52.10
CA VAL A 81 23.11 -5.92 51.41
C VAL A 81 22.09 -5.40 52.41
N THR A 82 21.12 -4.62 51.93
CA THR A 82 20.01 -4.13 52.73
C THR A 82 18.76 -5.00 52.53
N PRO A 83 17.82 -5.05 53.53
CA PRO A 83 16.55 -5.74 53.33
C PRO A 83 15.82 -5.28 52.08
N GLY A 84 15.40 -6.22 51.21
CA GLY A 84 14.75 -5.98 49.91
C GLY A 84 15.72 -5.80 48.74
N GLU A 85 17.04 -5.77 48.97
CA GLU A 85 18.03 -5.61 47.90
C GLU A 85 18.08 -6.85 47.02
N HIS A 86 18.03 -6.64 45.70
CA HIS A 86 17.93 -7.68 44.66
C HIS A 86 16.74 -8.63 44.83
N VAL A 87 15.67 -8.18 45.51
CA VAL A 87 14.40 -8.89 45.65
C VAL A 87 13.33 -8.17 44.86
N MET A 88 12.72 -8.88 43.94
CA MET A 88 11.52 -8.42 43.23
C MET A 88 10.32 -8.66 44.14
N LEU A 89 9.85 -7.60 44.75
CA LEU A 89 8.70 -7.65 45.63
C LEU A 89 7.41 -7.99 44.88
N ARG A 90 6.56 -8.76 45.52
CA ARG A 90 5.22 -9.06 44.97
C ARG A 90 4.44 -7.78 44.73
N GLY A 91 3.99 -7.58 43.49
CA GLY A 91 3.25 -6.37 43.06
C GLY A 91 4.13 -5.15 42.71
N ALA A 92 5.47 -5.32 42.67
CA ALA A 92 6.37 -4.21 42.29
C ALA A 92 6.19 -3.78 40.81
N ASP A 93 5.86 -4.71 39.91
CA ASP A 93 5.57 -4.39 38.51
C ASP A 93 4.12 -3.90 38.34
N ILE A 94 3.15 -4.67 38.84
CA ILE A 94 1.74 -4.32 38.90
C ILE A 94 1.10 -4.91 40.16
N ALA A 95 0.50 -4.06 40.97
CA ALA A 95 -0.11 -4.49 42.23
C ALA A 95 -1.57 -4.95 42.03
N GLY A 96 -2.05 -5.78 42.98
CA GLY A 96 -3.45 -6.18 42.99
C GLY A 96 -4.37 -4.96 43.15
N GLY A 97 -5.29 -4.76 42.21
CA GLY A 97 -6.18 -3.59 42.13
C GLY A 97 -5.72 -2.49 41.18
N ASP A 98 -4.49 -2.51 40.71
CA ASP A 98 -4.01 -1.56 39.72
C ASP A 98 -4.69 -1.77 38.36
N ARG A 99 -4.87 -0.71 37.63
CA ARG A 99 -5.43 -0.76 36.29
C ARG A 99 -4.33 -1.10 35.28
N ALA A 100 -4.39 -2.30 34.70
CA ALA A 100 -3.46 -2.74 33.66
C ALA A 100 -3.63 -1.95 32.35
N LEU A 101 -4.87 -1.83 31.86
CA LEU A 101 -5.22 -1.14 30.63
C LEU A 101 -6.54 -0.35 30.82
N ALA A 102 -6.65 0.78 30.14
CA ALA A 102 -7.89 1.55 30.11
C ALA A 102 -8.85 1.01 29.04
N PRO A 103 -10.19 1.12 29.22
CA PRO A 103 -11.15 0.87 28.16
C PRO A 103 -10.85 1.72 26.92
N GLY A 104 -10.98 1.13 25.72
CA GLY A 104 -10.68 1.79 24.46
C GLY A 104 -9.20 1.76 24.07
N THR A 105 -8.32 1.14 24.85
CA THR A 105 -6.92 0.94 24.49
C THR A 105 -6.83 0.05 23.26
N ARG A 106 -6.13 0.50 22.21
CA ARG A 106 -5.81 -0.34 21.05
C ARG A 106 -4.76 -1.38 21.44
N LEU A 107 -5.13 -2.66 21.39
CA LEU A 107 -4.26 -3.75 21.76
C LEU A 107 -3.20 -3.97 20.66
N GLY A 108 -1.92 -3.87 21.05
CA GLY A 108 -0.76 -4.22 20.24
C GLY A 108 0.07 -5.26 20.96
N PRO A 109 1.20 -5.75 20.39
CA PRO A 109 2.00 -6.84 20.95
C PRO A 109 2.40 -6.63 22.42
N ARG A 110 2.78 -5.41 22.81
CA ARG A 110 3.12 -5.06 24.20
C ARG A 110 1.96 -5.24 25.17
N HIS A 111 0.73 -4.92 24.73
CA HIS A 111 -0.48 -5.06 25.55
C HIS A 111 -0.88 -6.54 25.70
N VAL A 112 -0.69 -7.33 24.63
CA VAL A 112 -0.89 -8.79 24.68
C VAL A 112 0.09 -9.44 25.66
N GLY A 113 1.36 -9.00 25.66
CA GLY A 113 2.36 -9.46 26.62
C GLY A 113 1.97 -9.15 28.07
N LEU A 114 1.49 -7.93 28.36
CA LEU A 114 1.00 -7.55 29.70
C LEU A 114 -0.20 -8.40 30.11
N LEU A 115 -1.20 -8.57 29.24
CA LEU A 115 -2.38 -9.39 29.53
C LEU A 115 -2.02 -10.84 29.80
N ALA A 116 -1.08 -11.40 29.01
CA ALA A 116 -0.56 -12.76 29.24
C ALA A 116 0.18 -12.89 30.58
N ALA A 117 0.99 -11.87 30.96
CA ALA A 117 1.66 -11.83 32.26
C ALA A 117 0.69 -11.80 33.44
N LEU A 118 -0.49 -11.20 33.24
CA LEU A 118 -1.58 -11.18 34.22
C LEU A 118 -2.46 -12.45 34.22
N GLY A 119 -2.16 -13.43 33.34
CA GLY A 119 -2.95 -14.65 33.22
C GLY A 119 -4.33 -14.43 32.60
N THR A 120 -4.54 -13.34 31.85
CA THR A 120 -5.81 -13.02 31.21
C THR A 120 -5.90 -13.80 29.89
N GLU A 121 -6.80 -14.78 29.82
CA GLU A 121 -7.01 -15.61 28.63
C GLU A 121 -7.95 -14.94 27.62
N GLU A 122 -9.05 -14.35 28.10
CA GLU A 122 -10.06 -13.69 27.28
C GLU A 122 -10.18 -12.21 27.61
N VAL A 123 -10.19 -11.37 26.57
CA VAL A 123 -10.33 -9.92 26.71
C VAL A 123 -11.52 -9.45 25.91
N PRO A 124 -12.50 -8.77 26.53
CA PRO A 124 -13.59 -8.14 25.81
C PRO A 124 -13.05 -7.06 24.86
N VAL A 125 -13.22 -7.27 23.57
CA VAL A 125 -12.80 -6.31 22.54
C VAL A 125 -13.99 -5.87 21.71
N ARG A 126 -13.89 -4.67 21.15
CA ARG A 126 -14.89 -4.20 20.20
C ARG A 126 -14.81 -5.00 18.89
N GLY A 127 -15.95 -5.47 18.40
CA GLY A 127 -16.06 -6.10 17.09
C GLY A 127 -15.73 -5.12 15.96
N ARG A 128 -15.18 -5.64 14.87
CA ARG A 128 -14.98 -4.86 13.64
C ARG A 128 -16.32 -4.67 12.95
N PRO A 129 -16.61 -3.48 12.36
CA PRO A 129 -17.81 -3.31 11.55
C PRO A 129 -17.83 -4.34 10.40
N ARG A 130 -18.88 -5.15 10.32
CA ARG A 130 -19.09 -6.07 9.19
C ARG A 130 -19.64 -5.29 8.01
N VAL A 131 -18.98 -5.41 6.85
CA VAL A 131 -19.27 -4.62 5.66
C VAL A 131 -19.49 -5.55 4.48
N ALA A 132 -20.68 -5.53 3.92
CA ALA A 132 -20.97 -6.22 2.67
C ALA A 132 -20.42 -5.41 1.49
N VAL A 133 -19.82 -6.10 0.53
CA VAL A 133 -19.36 -5.53 -0.75
C VAL A 133 -20.05 -6.29 -1.87
N VAL A 134 -20.81 -5.58 -2.69
CA VAL A 134 -21.61 -6.13 -3.79
C VAL A 134 -21.25 -5.38 -5.07
N SER A 135 -20.67 -6.06 -6.04
CA SER A 135 -20.52 -5.51 -7.40
C SER A 135 -21.79 -5.79 -8.21
N THR A 136 -22.13 -4.85 -9.10
CA THR A 136 -23.31 -4.97 -9.97
C THR A 136 -22.90 -4.70 -11.41
N GLY A 137 -23.37 -5.54 -12.33
CA GLY A 137 -23.10 -5.48 -13.77
C GLY A 137 -23.02 -6.87 -14.37
N GLU A 138 -23.74 -7.12 -15.46
CA GLU A 138 -23.71 -8.40 -16.17
C GLU A 138 -22.41 -8.64 -16.92
N GLU A 139 -21.64 -7.55 -17.16
CA GLU A 139 -20.31 -7.59 -17.76
C GLU A 139 -19.22 -8.12 -16.83
N LEU A 140 -19.49 -8.24 -15.52
CA LEU A 140 -18.48 -8.56 -14.51
C LEU A 140 -18.26 -10.07 -14.39
N VAL A 141 -16.99 -10.47 -14.53
CA VAL A 141 -16.50 -11.84 -14.35
C VAL A 141 -15.52 -11.88 -13.19
N GLN A 142 -15.52 -12.93 -12.38
CA GLN A 142 -14.59 -13.05 -11.27
C GLN A 142 -13.16 -13.35 -11.79
N PRO A 143 -12.11 -12.78 -11.17
CA PRO A 143 -10.73 -13.13 -11.47
C PRO A 143 -10.50 -14.64 -11.32
N GLY A 144 -9.93 -15.26 -12.35
CA GLY A 144 -9.72 -16.71 -12.43
C GLY A 144 -10.70 -17.44 -13.35
N ASP A 145 -11.86 -16.85 -13.62
CA ASP A 145 -12.79 -17.37 -14.62
C ASP A 145 -12.44 -16.84 -16.03
N PRO A 146 -12.75 -17.61 -17.09
CA PRO A 146 -12.50 -17.14 -18.47
C PRO A 146 -13.38 -15.93 -18.79
N VAL A 147 -12.78 -14.90 -19.38
CA VAL A 147 -13.47 -13.69 -19.84
C VAL A 147 -13.59 -13.69 -21.35
N ASP A 148 -14.76 -13.31 -21.88
CA ASP A 148 -14.99 -13.07 -23.30
C ASP A 148 -15.06 -11.56 -23.59
N PRO A 149 -13.96 -10.93 -24.03
CA PRO A 149 -13.94 -9.50 -24.35
C PRO A 149 -14.88 -9.12 -25.52
N ARG A 150 -15.24 -10.07 -26.39
CA ARG A 150 -16.14 -9.84 -27.53
C ARG A 150 -17.59 -9.63 -27.08
N SER A 151 -17.94 -10.19 -25.93
CA SER A 151 -19.24 -9.97 -25.28
C SER A 151 -19.22 -8.76 -24.33
N GLY A 152 -18.11 -8.02 -24.25
CA GLY A 152 -17.95 -6.86 -23.38
C GLY A 152 -17.64 -7.21 -21.92
N GLN A 153 -17.30 -8.47 -21.62
CA GLN A 153 -16.97 -8.89 -20.27
C GLN A 153 -15.64 -8.30 -19.79
N ILE A 154 -15.61 -7.97 -18.50
CA ILE A 154 -14.44 -7.46 -17.79
C ILE A 154 -14.34 -8.10 -16.39
N TYR A 155 -13.15 -8.15 -15.82
CA TYR A 155 -12.98 -8.63 -14.45
C TYR A 155 -13.52 -7.66 -13.41
N ASP A 156 -14.12 -8.21 -12.33
CA ASP A 156 -14.56 -7.43 -11.17
C ASP A 156 -13.36 -6.96 -10.34
N VAL A 157 -12.92 -5.74 -10.60
CA VAL A 157 -11.85 -5.06 -9.86
C VAL A 157 -12.36 -4.48 -8.54
N ASN A 158 -13.62 -3.98 -8.54
CA ASN A 158 -14.13 -3.16 -7.46
C ASN A 158 -14.39 -3.96 -6.18
N SER A 159 -14.97 -5.16 -6.27
CA SER A 159 -15.21 -5.98 -5.07
C SER A 159 -13.92 -6.27 -4.32
N HIS A 160 -12.84 -6.59 -5.03
CA HIS A 160 -11.55 -6.91 -4.45
C HIS A 160 -10.84 -5.69 -3.85
N SER A 161 -10.79 -4.58 -4.60
CA SER A 161 -10.12 -3.34 -4.14
C SER A 161 -10.86 -2.71 -2.95
N ILE A 162 -12.20 -2.67 -2.99
CA ILE A 162 -13.03 -2.14 -1.90
C ILE A 162 -12.93 -3.05 -0.66
N ALA A 163 -12.98 -4.38 -0.82
CA ALA A 163 -12.82 -5.30 0.30
C ALA A 163 -11.44 -5.15 0.98
N SER A 164 -10.38 -4.99 0.20
CA SER A 164 -9.04 -4.67 0.72
C SER A 164 -9.03 -3.35 1.49
N ALA A 165 -9.64 -2.30 0.92
CA ALA A 165 -9.73 -0.98 1.55
C ALA A 165 -10.58 -0.99 2.84
N VAL A 166 -11.64 -1.80 2.91
CA VAL A 166 -12.43 -2.03 4.13
C VAL A 166 -11.57 -2.63 5.23
N ARG A 167 -10.75 -3.68 4.92
CA ARG A 167 -9.81 -4.27 5.90
C ARG A 167 -8.81 -3.25 6.41
N ALA A 168 -8.21 -2.48 5.52
CA ALA A 168 -7.26 -1.41 5.87
C ALA A 168 -7.90 -0.31 6.73
N ALA A 169 -9.21 -0.07 6.56
CA ALA A 169 -9.98 0.87 7.37
C ALA A 169 -10.47 0.29 8.72
N GLY A 170 -10.17 -0.98 9.03
CA GLY A 170 -10.53 -1.64 10.28
C GLY A 170 -11.90 -2.33 10.27
N GLY A 171 -12.52 -2.49 9.10
CA GLY A 171 -13.75 -3.26 8.91
C GLY A 171 -13.47 -4.73 8.57
N GLU A 172 -14.52 -5.54 8.60
CA GLU A 172 -14.53 -6.94 8.19
C GLU A 172 -15.41 -7.08 6.92
N PRO A 173 -14.79 -7.20 5.71
CA PRO A 173 -15.57 -7.29 4.48
C PRO A 173 -16.07 -8.70 4.21
N THR A 174 -17.30 -8.78 3.73
CA THR A 174 -17.88 -9.96 3.08
C THR A 174 -18.22 -9.59 1.64
N VAL A 175 -17.55 -10.23 0.68
CA VAL A 175 -17.87 -10.06 -0.75
C VAL A 175 -19.01 -11.01 -1.10
N TYR A 176 -20.07 -10.45 -1.66
CA TYR A 176 -21.22 -11.20 -2.17
C TYR A 176 -21.05 -11.43 -3.67
N GLU A 177 -21.78 -12.43 -4.18
CA GLU A 177 -21.86 -12.69 -5.60
C GLU A 177 -22.28 -11.42 -6.38
N THR A 178 -21.78 -11.26 -7.61
CA THR A 178 -22.18 -10.17 -8.50
C THR A 178 -23.69 -10.23 -8.75
N ALA A 179 -24.39 -9.15 -8.42
CA ALA A 179 -25.82 -9.08 -8.67
C ALA A 179 -26.08 -8.82 -10.16
N THR A 180 -26.93 -9.65 -10.76
CA THR A 180 -27.42 -9.43 -12.13
C THR A 180 -28.36 -8.22 -12.18
N ASP A 181 -28.64 -7.71 -13.38
CA ASP A 181 -29.59 -6.60 -13.60
C ASP A 181 -31.07 -6.98 -13.33
N SER A 182 -31.33 -8.18 -12.77
CA SER A 182 -32.65 -8.58 -12.27
C SER A 182 -32.91 -7.93 -10.91
N ARG A 183 -34.03 -7.24 -10.80
CA ARG A 183 -34.48 -6.62 -9.54
C ARG A 183 -34.59 -7.62 -8.40
N GLU A 184 -35.17 -8.78 -8.67
CA GLU A 184 -35.41 -9.84 -7.68
C GLU A 184 -34.08 -10.42 -7.18
N ALA A 185 -33.10 -10.64 -8.08
CA ALA A 185 -31.78 -11.14 -7.73
C ALA A 185 -31.01 -10.10 -6.90
N LEU A 186 -30.99 -8.84 -7.35
CA LEU A 186 -30.36 -7.74 -6.62
C LEU A 186 -30.96 -7.56 -5.22
N ARG A 187 -32.29 -7.58 -5.11
CA ARG A 187 -33.00 -7.48 -3.83
C ARG A 187 -32.61 -8.60 -2.88
N ALA A 188 -32.61 -9.85 -3.35
CA ALA A 188 -32.27 -11.02 -2.55
C ALA A 188 -30.81 -10.98 -2.02
N VAL A 189 -29.85 -10.53 -2.84
CA VAL A 189 -28.46 -10.34 -2.41
C VAL A 189 -28.38 -9.26 -1.34
N LEU A 190 -29.04 -8.12 -1.55
CA LEU A 190 -28.99 -6.98 -0.63
C LEU A 190 -29.70 -7.29 0.70
N GLU A 191 -30.80 -8.05 0.71
CA GLU A 191 -31.45 -8.54 1.94
C GLU A 191 -30.49 -9.37 2.78
N ARG A 192 -29.87 -10.40 2.19
CA ARG A 192 -28.86 -11.23 2.89
C ARG A 192 -27.69 -10.39 3.40
N ALA A 193 -27.24 -9.40 2.62
CA ALA A 193 -26.17 -8.51 2.98
C ALA A 193 -26.52 -7.64 4.20
N THR A 194 -27.73 -7.09 4.23
CA THR A 194 -28.22 -6.22 5.33
C THR A 194 -28.48 -6.98 6.62
N GLU A 195 -28.90 -8.25 6.56
CA GLU A 195 -29.07 -9.12 7.73
C GLU A 195 -27.73 -9.47 8.40
N ALA A 196 -26.68 -9.66 7.58
CA ALA A 196 -25.38 -10.11 8.06
C ALA A 196 -24.41 -8.98 8.42
N CYS A 197 -24.56 -7.79 7.83
CA CYS A 197 -23.59 -6.71 7.90
C CYS A 197 -24.22 -5.41 8.43
N SER A 198 -23.38 -4.56 9.03
CA SER A 198 -23.79 -3.23 9.54
C SER A 198 -23.71 -2.12 8.49
N LEU A 199 -23.05 -2.39 7.38
CA LEU A 199 -22.91 -1.49 6.23
C LEU A 199 -22.91 -2.31 4.95
N VAL A 200 -23.64 -1.84 3.94
CA VAL A 200 -23.64 -2.41 2.59
C VAL A 200 -23.02 -1.40 1.62
N LEU A 201 -22.01 -1.83 0.89
CA LEU A 201 -21.38 -1.09 -0.19
C LEU A 201 -21.73 -1.76 -1.52
N THR A 202 -22.25 -0.99 -2.47
CA THR A 202 -22.38 -1.47 -3.86
C THR A 202 -21.43 -0.68 -4.77
N SER A 203 -21.02 -1.29 -5.88
CA SER A 203 -20.25 -0.64 -6.92
C SER A 203 -20.75 -1.06 -8.30
N GLY A 204 -20.91 -0.08 -9.21
CA GLY A 204 -21.30 -0.31 -10.61
C GLY A 204 -22.65 0.28 -11.00
N SER A 205 -23.67 0.18 -10.21
CA SER A 205 -25.05 0.58 -10.53
C SER A 205 -25.34 2.09 -10.41
N THR A 206 -24.33 2.93 -10.60
CA THR A 206 -24.48 4.40 -10.46
C THR A 206 -24.54 5.15 -11.78
N SER A 207 -24.55 4.48 -12.93
CA SER A 207 -24.70 5.06 -14.26
C SER A 207 -26.08 4.77 -14.89
N ALA A 208 -26.48 5.53 -15.90
CA ALA A 208 -27.84 5.69 -16.40
C ALA A 208 -28.50 4.42 -17.03
N GLY A 209 -28.77 3.40 -16.31
CA GLY A 209 -29.46 2.17 -16.76
C GLY A 209 -29.79 1.27 -15.58
N SER A 210 -28.77 0.72 -14.95
CA SER A 210 -28.87 -0.08 -13.71
C SER A 210 -29.07 0.80 -12.46
N THR A 211 -28.74 2.09 -12.53
CA THR A 211 -29.03 3.10 -11.52
C THR A 211 -30.51 3.11 -11.13
N ASP A 212 -31.40 2.87 -12.09
CA ASP A 212 -32.83 2.90 -11.85
C ASP A 212 -33.28 1.80 -10.87
N LEU A 213 -32.67 0.63 -10.89
CA LEU A 213 -33.02 -0.49 -9.99
C LEU A 213 -32.66 -0.21 -8.53
N LEU A 214 -31.42 0.24 -8.26
CA LEU A 214 -30.98 0.59 -6.90
C LEU A 214 -31.73 1.80 -6.35
N TYR A 215 -32.00 2.80 -7.20
CA TYR A 215 -32.81 3.95 -6.82
C TYR A 215 -34.22 3.56 -6.42
N ARG A 216 -34.90 2.75 -7.25
CA ARG A 216 -36.24 2.26 -6.95
C ARG A 216 -36.26 1.42 -5.69
N LEU A 217 -35.26 0.55 -5.51
CA LEU A 217 -35.18 -0.28 -4.32
C LEU A 217 -35.00 0.58 -3.06
N LEU A 218 -34.15 1.62 -3.10
CA LEU A 218 -33.98 2.57 -1.99
C LEU A 218 -35.22 3.44 -1.75
N ASP A 219 -35.94 3.83 -2.79
CA ASP A 219 -37.17 4.62 -2.66
C ASP A 219 -38.33 3.79 -2.10
N GLU A 220 -38.36 2.47 -2.35
CA GLU A 220 -39.43 1.58 -1.92
C GLU A 220 -39.18 0.89 -0.57
N GLU A 221 -37.91 0.49 -0.31
CA GLU A 221 -37.54 -0.40 0.79
C GLU A 221 -36.52 0.27 1.76
N GLY A 222 -36.22 1.56 1.54
CA GLY A 222 -35.19 2.24 2.30
C GLY A 222 -35.40 3.74 2.45
N GLU A 223 -34.32 4.43 2.74
CA GLU A 223 -34.26 5.89 2.88
C GLU A 223 -33.05 6.43 2.11
N LYS A 224 -33.26 7.30 1.17
CA LYS A 224 -32.19 7.98 0.42
C LYS A 224 -31.83 9.29 1.10
N LEU A 225 -30.60 9.37 1.62
CA LEU A 225 -30.10 10.54 2.36
C LEU A 225 -29.30 11.49 1.45
N VAL A 226 -28.42 10.95 0.58
CA VAL A 226 -27.60 11.74 -0.35
C VAL A 226 -27.64 11.09 -1.72
N HIS A 227 -27.86 11.90 -2.74
CA HIS A 227 -27.78 11.51 -4.14
C HIS A 227 -26.86 12.46 -4.90
N GLY A 228 -25.65 11.98 -5.13
CA GLY A 228 -24.60 12.74 -5.79
C GLY A 228 -23.88 13.73 -4.88
N VAL A 229 -22.60 13.86 -5.12
CA VAL A 229 -21.73 14.80 -4.42
C VAL A 229 -20.98 15.68 -5.40
N SER A 230 -20.63 16.91 -5.00
CA SER A 230 -19.89 17.83 -5.84
C SER A 230 -18.38 17.56 -5.82
N VAL A 231 -18.00 16.31 -6.18
CA VAL A 231 -16.61 15.82 -6.21
C VAL A 231 -16.30 15.22 -7.57
N LYS A 232 -15.04 15.27 -7.99
CA LYS A 232 -14.53 14.63 -9.22
C LYS A 232 -13.16 13.97 -8.92
N PRO A 233 -13.00 12.65 -9.17
CA PRO A 233 -14.04 11.70 -9.56
C PRO A 233 -14.99 11.41 -8.39
N GLY A 234 -16.17 10.80 -8.65
CA GLY A 234 -17.05 10.30 -7.60
C GLY A 234 -18.43 11.01 -7.49
N ARG A 235 -18.80 11.82 -8.49
CA ARG A 235 -20.12 12.51 -8.50
C ARG A 235 -21.31 11.60 -8.16
N PRO A 236 -21.44 10.37 -8.70
CA PRO A 236 -22.64 9.54 -8.52
C PRO A 236 -22.65 8.73 -7.18
N LEU A 237 -22.06 9.25 -6.12
CA LEU A 237 -22.16 8.65 -4.79
C LEU A 237 -23.61 8.67 -4.29
N LEU A 238 -24.07 7.54 -3.77
CA LEU A 238 -25.39 7.37 -3.19
C LEU A 238 -25.24 6.96 -1.73
N VAL A 239 -25.90 7.63 -0.79
CA VAL A 239 -25.88 7.28 0.63
C VAL A 239 -27.30 7.17 1.14
N GLY A 240 -27.59 6.13 1.90
CA GLY A 240 -28.92 5.89 2.43
C GLY A 240 -28.97 4.81 3.51
N ARG A 241 -30.16 4.32 3.74
CA ARG A 241 -30.46 3.12 4.51
C ARG A 241 -31.26 2.16 3.63
N LEU A 242 -30.96 0.89 3.70
CA LEU A 242 -31.68 -0.16 2.99
C LEU A 242 -32.03 -1.25 4.00
N PHE A 243 -33.31 -1.61 4.10
CA PHE A 243 -33.85 -2.54 5.13
C PHE A 243 -33.38 -2.18 6.56
N GLY A 244 -33.24 -0.87 6.86
CA GLY A 244 -32.75 -0.36 8.15
C GLY A 244 -31.23 -0.29 8.30
N THR A 245 -30.45 -0.94 7.42
CA THR A 245 -28.99 -0.97 7.45
C THR A 245 -28.38 0.18 6.65
N ALA A 246 -27.23 0.69 7.09
CA ALA A 246 -26.50 1.73 6.37
C ALA A 246 -26.07 1.25 4.98
N TYR A 247 -26.28 2.09 3.97
CA TYR A 247 -26.01 1.78 2.57
C TYR A 247 -25.20 2.88 1.89
N VAL A 248 -24.20 2.48 1.09
CA VAL A 248 -23.45 3.39 0.23
C VAL A 248 -23.24 2.77 -1.15
N GLY A 249 -23.76 3.43 -2.18
CA GLY A 249 -23.50 3.11 -3.58
C GLY A 249 -22.29 3.91 -4.10
N LEU A 250 -21.23 3.20 -4.46
CA LEU A 250 -19.99 3.77 -4.99
C LEU A 250 -20.03 3.82 -6.52
N PRO A 251 -19.28 4.73 -7.16
CA PRO A 251 -19.14 4.76 -8.61
C PRO A 251 -18.60 3.46 -9.20
N GLY A 252 -18.98 3.12 -10.45
CA GLY A 252 -18.53 1.89 -11.12
C GLY A 252 -17.06 1.92 -11.56
N TYR A 253 -16.49 3.08 -11.88
CA TYR A 253 -15.08 3.17 -12.24
C TYR A 253 -14.15 2.95 -11.05
N PRO A 254 -13.13 2.07 -11.15
CA PRO A 254 -12.30 1.65 -10.02
C PRO A 254 -11.64 2.79 -9.25
N VAL A 255 -10.99 3.73 -9.94
CA VAL A 255 -10.38 4.91 -9.29
C VAL A 255 -11.42 5.75 -8.58
N SER A 256 -12.60 5.95 -9.18
CA SER A 256 -13.70 6.71 -8.57
C SER A 256 -14.26 6.02 -7.34
N ALA A 257 -14.42 4.70 -7.39
CA ALA A 257 -14.92 3.88 -6.29
C ALA A 257 -13.98 3.95 -5.09
N LEU A 258 -12.68 3.69 -5.30
CA LEU A 258 -11.69 3.73 -4.25
C LEU A 258 -11.52 5.13 -3.64
N MET A 259 -11.49 6.18 -4.47
CA MET A 259 -11.36 7.55 -3.97
C MET A 259 -12.58 8.01 -3.17
N THR A 260 -13.79 7.68 -3.62
CA THR A 260 -15.02 8.00 -2.85
C THR A 260 -15.11 7.17 -1.57
N PHE A 261 -14.71 5.90 -1.60
CA PHE A 261 -14.57 5.09 -0.41
C PHE A 261 -13.59 5.72 0.59
N THR A 262 -12.37 6.05 0.15
CA THR A 262 -11.32 6.64 0.98
C THR A 262 -11.77 7.97 1.60
N GLN A 263 -12.48 8.79 0.81
CA GLN A 263 -12.93 10.11 1.23
C GLN A 263 -14.12 10.07 2.21
N PHE A 264 -15.10 9.20 1.98
CA PHE A 264 -16.40 9.27 2.68
C PHE A 264 -16.67 8.08 3.60
N VAL A 265 -16.19 6.88 3.27
CA VAL A 265 -16.48 5.65 4.01
C VAL A 265 -15.37 5.30 4.99
N ALA A 266 -14.12 5.27 4.55
CA ALA A 266 -12.98 4.85 5.38
C ALA A 266 -12.83 5.64 6.68
N PRO A 267 -13.02 6.99 6.74
CA PRO A 267 -12.96 7.72 8.01
C PRO A 267 -14.02 7.27 9.00
N ARG A 268 -15.20 6.89 8.54
CA ARG A 268 -16.31 6.40 9.37
C ARG A 268 -16.04 4.99 9.90
N LEU A 269 -15.51 4.11 9.06
CA LEU A 269 -15.08 2.77 9.49
C LEU A 269 -13.97 2.85 10.54
N ARG A 270 -12.95 3.70 10.30
CA ARG A 270 -11.87 3.94 11.29
C ARG A 270 -12.41 4.51 12.60
N ALA A 271 -13.37 5.42 12.55
CA ALA A 271 -14.00 5.96 13.74
C ALA A 271 -14.82 4.88 14.47
N ALA A 272 -15.61 4.07 13.74
CA ALA A 272 -16.41 3.00 14.33
C ALA A 272 -15.53 1.91 14.96
N SER A 273 -14.38 1.57 14.36
CA SER A 273 -13.42 0.62 14.94
C SER A 273 -12.64 1.18 16.15
N ARG A 274 -12.57 2.52 16.32
CA ARG A 274 -11.82 3.21 17.40
C ARG A 274 -12.71 3.76 18.51
N SER A 275 -14.00 4.01 18.26
CA SER A 275 -14.88 4.73 19.20
C SER A 275 -15.13 3.92 20.49
N ALA A 276 -14.91 4.54 21.63
CA ALA A 276 -15.12 3.96 22.97
C ALA A 276 -16.57 4.07 23.47
N THR A 277 -17.48 4.69 22.71
CA THR A 277 -18.88 4.85 23.14
C THR A 277 -19.74 3.71 22.64
N ASP A 278 -20.20 2.89 23.56
CA ASP A 278 -21.30 1.96 23.35
C ASP A 278 -22.60 2.79 23.28
N PRO A 279 -23.37 2.76 22.19
CA PRO A 279 -24.61 3.53 22.10
C PRO A 279 -25.69 3.08 23.12
N GLU A 280 -25.53 1.91 23.74
CA GLU A 280 -26.48 1.38 24.74
C GLU A 280 -26.01 1.55 26.19
N ARG A 281 -24.81 2.08 26.44
CA ARG A 281 -24.38 2.33 27.80
C ARG A 281 -24.75 3.77 28.20
N GLU A 282 -25.90 3.93 28.83
CA GLU A 282 -26.21 5.12 29.62
C GLU A 282 -25.09 5.34 30.65
N VAL A 283 -24.35 6.42 30.50
CA VAL A 283 -23.39 6.88 31.50
C VAL A 283 -24.20 7.26 32.75
N PRO A 284 -24.04 6.57 33.89
CA PRO A 284 -24.72 7.02 35.10
C PRO A 284 -24.24 8.46 35.43
N PRO A 285 -25.14 9.34 35.84
CA PRO A 285 -24.79 10.73 36.12
C PRO A 285 -23.70 10.79 37.18
N ALA A 286 -22.63 11.52 36.90
CA ALA A 286 -21.56 11.78 37.85
C ALA A 286 -22.14 12.34 39.14
N SER A 287 -22.04 11.61 40.26
CA SER A 287 -22.43 12.06 41.56
C SER A 287 -21.64 13.32 41.89
N SER A 288 -22.37 14.43 42.03
CA SER A 288 -21.90 15.70 42.50
C SER A 288 -21.22 15.55 43.87
N ARG A 289 -19.91 15.72 43.96
CA ARG A 289 -19.23 16.07 45.20
C ARG A 289 -18.65 17.49 45.08
N GLY A 290 -19.18 18.28 45.94
CA GLY A 290 -19.13 19.63 46.33
C GLY A 290 -17.87 20.48 46.18
N THR A 291 -18.15 21.68 45.79
CA THR A 291 -17.71 22.99 46.30
C THR A 291 -16.24 23.21 46.67
N GLY A 292 -15.65 24.13 45.98
CA GLY A 292 -14.46 24.87 46.40
C GLY A 292 -14.01 25.83 45.31
N GLY A 293 -14.46 27.12 45.44
CA GLY A 293 -14.22 28.16 44.47
C GLY A 293 -12.81 28.69 44.44
N SER A 294 -12.47 29.23 43.31
CA SER A 294 -11.76 30.53 43.16
C SER A 294 -11.57 30.85 41.68
N THR A 295 -12.14 31.94 41.25
CA THR A 295 -11.83 32.66 40.01
C THR A 295 -10.45 33.30 40.10
N PRO A 296 -9.72 33.41 38.95
CA PRO A 296 -9.37 34.75 38.51
C PRO A 296 -9.55 35.01 37.00
N SER A 297 -10.12 36.15 36.77
CA SER A 297 -9.94 37.22 35.77
C SER A 297 -9.32 36.92 34.38
N SER A 298 -10.13 37.22 33.38
CA SER A 298 -9.93 37.96 32.11
C SER A 298 -8.51 38.20 31.58
N GLY A 299 -8.31 37.71 30.36
CA GLY A 299 -7.30 38.18 29.43
C GLY A 299 -7.75 37.88 28.03
N GLU A 300 -8.31 38.88 27.34
CA GLU A 300 -8.63 38.84 25.93
C GLU A 300 -7.35 38.74 25.09
N SER A 301 -7.30 37.82 24.16
CA SER A 301 -6.54 37.98 22.91
C SER A 301 -7.26 37.32 21.76
N ASN A 302 -7.75 38.14 20.87
CA ASN A 302 -8.23 37.79 19.52
C ASN A 302 -7.17 37.05 18.73
N GLY A 303 -7.55 35.92 18.18
CA GLY A 303 -6.78 35.17 17.19
C GLY A 303 -7.71 34.23 16.44
N THR A 304 -8.33 34.76 15.36
CA THR A 304 -9.07 34.02 14.35
C THR A 304 -8.13 33.06 13.63
N THR A 305 -8.24 31.78 13.90
CA THR A 305 -7.78 30.73 12.97
C THR A 305 -8.87 29.69 12.87
N GLY A 306 -9.49 29.64 11.68
CA GLY A 306 -10.44 28.61 11.29
C GLY A 306 -9.75 27.25 11.31
N GLY A 307 -10.01 26.49 12.37
CA GLY A 307 -9.57 25.11 12.48
C GLY A 307 -10.37 24.24 11.51
N SER A 308 -9.75 23.81 10.39
CA SER A 308 -10.22 22.67 9.64
C SER A 308 -10.17 21.46 10.57
N ALA A 309 -11.30 20.77 10.71
CA ALA A 309 -11.37 19.48 11.42
C ALA A 309 -10.44 18.49 10.71
N GLY A 310 -9.25 18.28 11.27
CA GLY A 310 -8.25 17.36 10.77
C GLY A 310 -8.79 15.94 10.77
N SER A 311 -8.79 15.29 9.61
CA SER A 311 -9.05 13.85 9.47
C SER A 311 -7.88 13.09 10.11
N ALA A 312 -8.08 12.63 11.33
CA ALA A 312 -7.12 11.76 12.01
C ALA A 312 -7.15 10.38 11.32
N GLY A 313 -6.12 10.00 10.57
CA GLY A 313 -5.95 8.60 10.19
C GLY A 313 -5.36 8.26 8.83
N VAL A 314 -5.14 9.20 7.94
CA VAL A 314 -4.35 9.00 6.70
C VAL A 314 -3.10 9.86 6.85
N GLY A 315 -1.92 9.27 6.65
CA GLY A 315 -0.68 10.05 6.67
C GLY A 315 -0.74 11.12 5.59
N THR A 316 -0.78 12.39 5.97
CA THR A 316 -0.63 13.50 5.04
C THR A 316 0.85 13.86 4.97
N VAL A 317 1.38 13.99 3.76
CA VAL A 317 2.76 14.42 3.51
C VAL A 317 2.74 15.66 2.61
N GLU A 318 3.66 16.58 2.82
CA GLU A 318 3.87 17.71 1.92
C GLU A 318 4.78 17.28 0.78
N ALA A 319 4.43 17.64 -0.45
CA ALA A 319 5.21 17.31 -1.64
C ALA A 319 5.14 18.44 -2.68
N SER A 320 6.21 18.61 -3.44
CA SER A 320 6.27 19.55 -4.55
C SER A 320 5.63 18.95 -5.80
N LEU A 321 4.48 19.44 -6.20
CA LEU A 321 3.81 18.98 -7.42
C LEU A 321 4.57 19.48 -8.66
N ARG A 322 5.19 18.58 -9.41
CA ARG A 322 6.01 18.94 -10.59
C ARG A 322 5.23 18.89 -11.90
N THR A 323 4.07 18.24 -11.94
CA THR A 323 3.23 18.22 -13.13
C THR A 323 2.25 19.41 -13.12
N ARG A 324 2.03 20.00 -14.31
CA ARG A 324 1.03 21.05 -14.48
C ARG A 324 -0.38 20.44 -14.50
N VAL A 325 -1.26 20.90 -13.62
CA VAL A 325 -2.64 20.41 -13.55
C VAL A 325 -3.62 21.53 -13.73
N ARG A 326 -4.44 21.48 -14.80
CA ARG A 326 -5.53 22.41 -15.05
C ARG A 326 -6.88 21.73 -14.76
N TYR A 327 -7.80 22.47 -14.15
CA TYR A 327 -9.13 21.98 -13.83
C TYR A 327 -10.15 23.12 -13.78
N ASP A 328 -11.11 23.13 -14.69
CA ASP A 328 -12.13 24.17 -14.81
C ASP A 328 -13.54 23.65 -14.44
N GLY A 329 -13.61 22.58 -13.63
CA GLY A 329 -14.85 21.84 -13.39
C GLY A 329 -15.77 22.34 -12.28
N GLY A 330 -15.41 23.39 -11.51
CA GLY A 330 -16.26 24.00 -10.46
C GLY A 330 -16.69 23.06 -9.32
N ARG A 331 -15.98 21.94 -9.12
CA ARG A 331 -16.22 20.95 -8.07
C ARG A 331 -14.92 20.65 -7.34
N LEU A 332 -15.01 20.15 -6.11
CA LEU A 332 -13.83 19.60 -5.44
C LEU A 332 -13.23 18.47 -6.29
N ARG A 333 -11.96 18.62 -6.72
CA ARG A 333 -11.23 17.57 -7.41
C ARG A 333 -10.35 16.83 -6.43
N LEU A 334 -10.51 15.52 -6.39
CA LEU A 334 -9.55 14.60 -5.77
C LEU A 334 -8.60 14.16 -6.88
N LEU A 335 -7.39 14.73 -6.89
CA LEU A 335 -6.38 14.49 -7.92
C LEU A 335 -5.48 13.34 -7.48
N PRO A 336 -5.54 12.15 -8.11
CA PRO A 336 -4.59 11.07 -7.82
C PRO A 336 -3.16 11.53 -8.14
N VAL A 337 -2.22 11.26 -7.24
CA VAL A 337 -0.81 11.58 -7.41
C VAL A 337 0.08 10.44 -6.96
N GLY A 338 1.14 10.20 -7.73
CA GLY A 338 2.27 9.39 -7.29
C GLY A 338 3.30 10.27 -6.59
N LEU A 339 4.09 9.63 -5.74
CA LEU A 339 5.17 10.26 -4.98
C LEU A 339 6.50 9.60 -5.33
N VAL A 340 7.58 10.37 -5.31
CA VAL A 340 8.95 9.89 -5.39
C VAL A 340 9.85 10.84 -4.61
N GLU A 341 10.92 10.34 -3.99
CA GLU A 341 11.90 11.20 -3.34
C GLU A 341 12.84 11.84 -4.35
N ASP A 342 13.16 13.12 -4.17
CA ASP A 342 14.20 13.84 -4.89
C ASP A 342 15.59 13.43 -4.42
N GLY A 343 16.64 13.91 -5.10
CA GLY A 343 18.02 13.64 -4.74
C GLY A 343 18.45 14.18 -3.37
N ASP A 344 17.74 15.15 -2.83
CA ASP A 344 17.94 15.72 -1.49
C ASP A 344 17.00 15.16 -0.42
N GLY A 345 16.14 14.15 -0.77
CA GLY A 345 15.18 13.53 0.12
C GLY A 345 13.84 14.27 0.23
N SER A 346 13.63 15.35 -0.52
CA SER A 346 12.34 16.03 -0.61
C SER A 346 11.34 15.21 -1.44
N LEU A 347 10.04 15.30 -1.12
CA LEU A 347 9.02 14.58 -1.88
C LEU A 347 8.56 15.37 -3.11
N VAL A 348 8.56 14.69 -4.22
CA VAL A 348 7.99 15.15 -5.50
C VAL A 348 6.69 14.41 -5.76
N ALA A 349 5.62 15.17 -6.05
CA ALA A 349 4.35 14.63 -6.49
C ALA A 349 4.17 14.80 -8.01
N TYR A 350 3.60 13.78 -8.64
CA TYR A 350 3.22 13.81 -10.06
C TYR A 350 1.81 13.27 -10.26
N ALA A 351 1.08 13.83 -11.21
CA ALA A 351 -0.27 13.39 -11.53
C ALA A 351 -0.26 12.62 -12.86
N PRO A 352 -0.53 11.30 -12.86
CA PRO A 352 -0.71 10.55 -14.10
C PRO A 352 -1.94 11.10 -14.84
N ASN A 353 -1.78 11.39 -16.13
CA ASN A 353 -2.89 11.92 -16.93
C ASN A 353 -3.75 10.79 -17.52
N LYS A 354 -4.33 9.96 -16.64
CA LYS A 354 -5.19 8.83 -17.02
C LYS A 354 -6.62 9.07 -16.54
N GLY A 355 -7.58 8.51 -17.26
CA GLY A 355 -9.00 8.58 -16.90
C GLY A 355 -9.33 7.77 -15.63
N SER A 356 -10.47 8.06 -15.01
CA SER A 356 -10.93 7.35 -13.79
C SER A 356 -11.25 5.86 -13.99
N GLY A 357 -11.33 5.39 -15.24
CA GLY A 357 -11.48 3.97 -15.58
C GLY A 357 -10.15 3.21 -15.70
N ALA A 358 -9.00 3.91 -15.68
CA ALA A 358 -7.70 3.27 -15.82
C ALA A 358 -7.24 2.65 -14.48
N THR A 359 -7.37 1.33 -14.34
CA THR A 359 -6.99 0.58 -13.14
C THR A 359 -5.50 0.73 -12.80
N THR A 360 -4.63 0.89 -13.79
CA THR A 360 -3.20 1.14 -13.58
C THR A 360 -2.92 2.41 -12.78
N THR A 361 -3.82 3.41 -12.81
CA THR A 361 -3.71 4.59 -11.94
C THR A 361 -3.64 4.22 -10.46
N LEU A 362 -4.31 3.14 -10.04
CA LEU A 362 -4.29 2.67 -8.64
C LEU A 362 -2.90 2.19 -8.20
N ALA A 363 -2.14 1.58 -9.12
CA ALA A 363 -0.77 1.12 -8.86
C ALA A 363 0.28 2.22 -9.05
N GLU A 364 -0.04 3.24 -9.85
CA GLU A 364 0.87 4.33 -10.20
C GLU A 364 0.78 5.53 -9.25
N THR A 365 -0.16 5.52 -8.30
CA THR A 365 -0.40 6.63 -7.36
C THR A 365 -0.38 6.19 -5.92
N ASP A 366 0.11 7.06 -5.03
CA ASP A 366 0.29 6.79 -3.60
C ASP A 366 -0.75 7.52 -2.74
N GLY A 367 -1.49 8.44 -3.35
CA GLY A 367 -2.47 9.25 -2.64
C GLY A 367 -3.20 10.23 -3.57
N PHE A 368 -3.77 11.24 -2.98
CA PHE A 368 -4.45 12.29 -3.73
C PHE A 368 -4.29 13.67 -3.11
N VAL A 369 -4.38 14.68 -3.94
CA VAL A 369 -4.42 16.11 -3.56
C VAL A 369 -5.83 16.64 -3.70
N ARG A 370 -6.31 17.42 -2.73
CA ARG A 370 -7.60 18.12 -2.83
C ARG A 370 -7.41 19.45 -3.56
N MET A 371 -8.05 19.58 -4.70
CA MET A 371 -8.09 20.84 -5.44
C MET A 371 -9.46 21.47 -5.28
N SER A 372 -9.52 22.66 -4.64
CA SER A 372 -10.78 23.34 -4.36
C SER A 372 -11.47 23.79 -5.65
N PRO A 373 -12.80 23.98 -5.64
CA PRO A 373 -13.57 24.42 -6.82
C PRO A 373 -13.10 25.76 -7.41
N GLU A 374 -12.53 26.63 -6.56
CA GLU A 374 -12.06 27.96 -6.96
C GLU A 374 -10.67 27.91 -7.60
N ARG A 375 -9.94 26.81 -7.43
CA ARG A 375 -8.59 26.68 -7.96
C ARG A 375 -8.59 25.96 -9.30
N SER A 376 -8.30 26.69 -10.36
CA SER A 376 -8.28 26.15 -11.74
C SER A 376 -6.92 25.61 -12.19
N LEU A 377 -5.84 25.92 -11.45
CA LEU A 377 -4.47 25.56 -11.85
C LEU A 377 -3.58 25.24 -10.66
N PHE A 378 -2.85 24.14 -10.77
CA PHE A 378 -1.59 23.93 -10.06
C PHE A 378 -0.44 24.08 -11.07
N SER A 379 0.50 24.97 -10.75
CA SER A 379 1.76 25.11 -11.51
C SER A 379 2.82 24.14 -11.00
N PRO A 380 3.76 23.71 -11.84
CA PRO A 380 4.93 22.96 -11.38
C PRO A 380 5.64 23.69 -10.24
N GLY A 381 6.09 22.94 -9.23
CA GLY A 381 6.73 23.47 -8.01
C GLY A 381 5.74 23.94 -6.94
N THR A 382 4.42 23.74 -7.11
CA THR A 382 3.45 24.06 -6.05
C THR A 382 3.56 23.03 -4.93
N GLU A 383 3.80 23.47 -3.69
CA GLU A 383 3.70 22.61 -2.51
C GLU A 383 2.25 22.25 -2.24
N VAL A 384 2.00 20.96 -2.05
CA VAL A 384 0.65 20.41 -1.87
C VAL A 384 0.64 19.34 -0.78
N PRO A 385 -0.40 19.35 0.09
CA PRO A 385 -0.64 18.25 1.00
C PRO A 385 -1.19 17.04 0.23
N VAL A 386 -0.49 15.92 0.30
CA VAL A 386 -0.91 14.65 -0.30
C VAL A 386 -1.47 13.75 0.80
N GLU A 387 -2.74 13.39 0.70
CA GLU A 387 -3.37 12.38 1.54
C GLU A 387 -3.07 11.00 0.95
N ARG A 388 -2.23 10.22 1.63
CA ARG A 388 -1.82 8.89 1.17
C ARG A 388 -2.97 7.89 1.30
N PHE A 389 -3.08 6.94 0.35
CA PHE A 389 -4.03 5.83 0.43
C PHE A 389 -3.70 4.91 1.62
N ASP A 390 -2.44 4.57 1.77
CA ASP A 390 -1.89 3.88 2.95
C ASP A 390 -0.56 4.53 3.36
N ALA A 391 -0.46 4.97 4.61
CA ALA A 391 0.76 5.58 5.13
C ALA A 391 1.89 4.57 5.37
N SER A 392 1.55 3.27 5.44
CA SER A 392 2.52 2.18 5.65
C SER A 392 3.16 1.66 4.36
N ASP A 393 2.56 1.94 3.19
CA ASP A 393 3.15 1.52 1.92
C ASP A 393 4.49 2.24 1.67
N PRO A 394 5.54 1.54 1.26
CA PRO A 394 6.80 2.18 0.91
C PRO A 394 6.61 3.07 -0.32
N LEU A 395 7.28 4.20 -0.35
CA LEU A 395 7.35 5.04 -1.56
C LEU A 395 8.28 4.38 -2.58
N PRO A 396 8.07 4.65 -3.88
CA PRO A 396 8.99 4.20 -4.91
C PRO A 396 10.41 4.72 -4.67
N SER A 397 11.38 3.82 -4.69
CA SER A 397 12.80 4.17 -4.58
C SER A 397 13.31 4.91 -5.83
N LEU A 398 12.67 4.64 -6.98
CA LEU A 398 13.04 5.14 -8.28
C LEU A 398 11.82 5.25 -9.19
N LEU A 399 11.73 6.34 -9.96
CA LEU A 399 10.73 6.54 -11.00
C LEU A 399 11.41 6.55 -12.38
N CYS A 400 11.08 5.56 -13.20
CA CYS A 400 11.52 5.44 -14.58
C CYS A 400 10.37 5.81 -15.52
N VAL A 401 10.63 6.59 -16.56
CA VAL A 401 9.64 6.96 -17.58
C VAL A 401 10.19 6.75 -18.98
N GLY A 402 9.31 6.54 -19.95
CA GLY A 402 9.67 6.53 -21.37
C GLY A 402 9.15 5.34 -22.13
N ASP A 403 9.91 4.92 -23.13
CA ASP A 403 9.56 3.81 -24.03
C ASP A 403 9.68 2.47 -23.31
N PRO A 404 8.72 1.57 -23.45
CA PRO A 404 8.79 0.26 -22.81
C PRO A 404 9.85 -0.62 -23.48
N ASP A 405 10.61 -1.34 -22.64
CA ASP A 405 11.60 -2.29 -23.10
C ASP A 405 11.76 -3.46 -22.12
N PRO A 406 11.74 -4.73 -22.56
CA PRO A 406 11.90 -5.89 -21.70
C PRO A 406 13.17 -5.89 -20.85
N VAL A 407 14.30 -5.42 -21.39
CA VAL A 407 15.58 -5.31 -20.65
C VAL A 407 15.47 -4.30 -19.52
N VAL A 408 14.80 -3.16 -19.76
CA VAL A 408 14.54 -2.17 -18.71
C VAL A 408 13.72 -2.77 -17.57
N PHE A 409 12.68 -3.55 -17.89
CA PHE A 409 11.87 -4.21 -16.87
C PHE A 409 12.69 -5.21 -16.05
N GLY A 410 13.50 -6.04 -16.68
CA GLY A 410 14.38 -6.98 -15.98
C GLY A 410 15.41 -6.29 -15.07
N LEU A 411 15.96 -5.14 -15.47
CA LEU A 411 16.84 -4.33 -14.62
C LEU A 411 16.07 -3.72 -13.44
N LEU A 412 14.88 -3.18 -13.68
CA LEU A 412 14.04 -2.59 -12.64
C LEU A 412 13.58 -3.63 -11.62
N ASP A 413 13.17 -4.83 -12.05
CA ASP A 413 12.72 -5.91 -11.17
C ASP A 413 13.77 -6.35 -10.14
N SER A 414 15.04 -6.02 -10.38
CA SER A 414 16.15 -6.28 -9.47
C SER A 414 16.37 -5.16 -8.42
N LEU A 415 15.60 -4.08 -8.49
CA LEU A 415 15.69 -2.94 -7.56
C LEU A 415 14.57 -2.98 -6.50
N PRO A 416 14.78 -2.38 -5.32
CA PRO A 416 13.73 -2.26 -4.32
C PRO A 416 12.67 -1.24 -4.77
N THR A 417 11.41 -1.63 -4.79
CA THR A 417 10.23 -0.77 -5.06
C THR A 417 10.40 0.21 -6.26
N PRO A 418 10.86 -0.24 -7.44
CA PRO A 418 10.94 0.63 -8.61
C PRO A 418 9.54 0.94 -9.13
N ARG A 419 9.37 2.08 -9.78
CA ARG A 419 8.15 2.39 -10.52
C ARG A 419 8.49 2.77 -11.94
N TYR A 420 7.77 2.18 -12.89
CA TYR A 420 7.87 2.51 -14.30
C TYR A 420 6.54 3.09 -14.80
N LEU A 421 6.60 4.19 -15.54
CA LEU A 421 5.46 4.78 -16.23
C LEU A 421 5.74 4.89 -17.72
N ARG A 422 4.92 4.22 -18.50
CA ARG A 422 4.97 4.37 -19.96
C ARG A 422 4.44 5.75 -20.35
N LEU A 423 5.30 6.55 -20.91
CA LEU A 423 4.99 7.86 -21.49
C LEU A 423 5.53 7.90 -22.92
N GLY A 424 4.81 8.58 -23.81
CA GLY A 424 5.37 8.92 -25.13
C GLY A 424 6.61 9.80 -24.96
N GLU A 425 7.54 9.74 -25.92
CA GLU A 425 8.86 10.36 -25.81
C GLU A 425 8.82 11.84 -25.40
N THR A 426 7.95 12.63 -26.02
CA THR A 426 7.81 14.07 -25.69
C THR A 426 7.42 14.31 -24.24
N ASP A 427 6.47 13.56 -23.71
CA ASP A 427 6.04 13.69 -22.32
C ASP A 427 7.09 13.14 -21.35
N ALA A 428 7.75 12.03 -21.69
CA ALA A 428 8.81 11.44 -20.90
C ALA A 428 10.02 12.40 -20.77
N ARG A 429 10.48 12.99 -21.88
CA ARG A 429 11.55 14.00 -21.89
C ARG A 429 11.17 15.21 -21.04
N ARG A 430 9.94 15.72 -21.18
CA ARG A 430 9.46 16.83 -20.36
C ARG A 430 9.46 16.49 -18.87
N TRP A 431 8.98 15.31 -18.46
CA TRP A 431 9.00 14.88 -17.06
C TRP A 431 10.40 14.75 -16.51
N PHE A 432 11.33 14.28 -17.33
CA PHE A 432 12.73 14.17 -16.97
C PHE A 432 13.37 15.55 -16.78
N ASP A 433 13.16 16.47 -17.71
CA ASP A 433 13.68 17.85 -17.65
C ASP A 433 13.08 18.65 -16.49
N ASP A 434 11.79 18.43 -16.19
CA ASP A 434 11.08 19.05 -15.06
C ASP A 434 11.47 18.43 -13.70
N GLY A 435 12.36 17.43 -13.69
CA GLY A 435 12.83 16.75 -12.48
C GLY A 435 11.75 15.91 -11.79
N VAL A 436 10.78 15.37 -12.55
CA VAL A 436 9.75 14.45 -12.05
C VAL A 436 10.31 13.04 -11.92
N SER A 437 11.00 12.54 -12.95
CA SER A 437 11.54 11.19 -12.99
C SER A 437 13.01 11.11 -12.71
N ASP A 438 13.45 9.95 -12.24
CA ASP A 438 14.86 9.63 -12.00
C ASP A 438 15.54 9.17 -13.29
N LEU A 439 14.83 8.32 -14.06
CA LEU A 439 15.31 7.73 -15.30
C LEU A 439 14.43 8.08 -16.48
N LEU A 440 15.06 8.20 -17.65
CA LEU A 440 14.43 8.34 -18.95
C LEU A 440 14.89 7.20 -19.86
N VAL A 441 13.94 6.50 -20.47
CA VAL A 441 14.17 5.49 -21.52
C VAL A 441 13.72 6.05 -22.85
N THR A 442 14.61 6.05 -23.83
CA THR A 442 14.32 6.41 -25.22
C THR A 442 14.75 5.30 -26.17
N ALA A 443 14.03 5.13 -27.27
CA ALA A 443 14.40 4.16 -28.31
C ALA A 443 14.34 4.81 -29.69
N GLY A 444 15.40 4.69 -30.47
CA GLY A 444 15.58 5.48 -31.69
C GLY A 444 15.90 6.94 -31.40
N GLY A 445 15.71 7.82 -32.37
CA GLY A 445 15.82 9.28 -32.20
C GLY A 445 17.16 9.82 -31.69
N GLU A 446 17.09 11.03 -31.10
CA GLU A 446 18.25 11.73 -30.53
C GLU A 446 18.62 11.21 -29.13
N ASP A 447 19.90 11.41 -28.77
CA ASP A 447 20.37 11.05 -27.43
C ASP A 447 19.53 11.77 -26.34
N PRO A 448 19.16 11.05 -25.25
CA PRO A 448 18.44 11.67 -24.15
C PRO A 448 19.31 12.68 -23.40
N PRO A 449 18.71 13.72 -22.78
CA PRO A 449 19.44 14.57 -21.85
C PRO A 449 19.88 13.77 -20.62
N GLY A 450 20.85 14.28 -19.88
CA GLY A 450 21.36 13.65 -18.64
C GLY A 450 22.58 12.79 -18.84
N THR A 451 22.82 11.87 -17.89
CA THR A 451 23.97 10.96 -17.95
C THR A 451 23.53 9.58 -18.41
N GLY A 452 24.11 9.07 -19.50
CA GLY A 452 23.82 7.70 -19.97
C GLY A 452 24.24 6.66 -18.92
N VAL A 453 23.35 5.71 -18.66
CA VAL A 453 23.56 4.56 -17.77
C VAL A 453 23.74 3.28 -18.57
N ALA A 454 22.91 3.09 -19.59
CA ALA A 454 22.93 1.89 -20.42
C ALA A 454 22.53 2.19 -21.85
N ARG A 455 22.99 1.34 -22.78
CA ARG A 455 22.64 1.41 -24.19
C ARG A 455 22.73 0.03 -24.83
N TRP A 456 21.77 -0.29 -25.72
CA TRP A 456 21.75 -1.52 -26.51
C TRP A 456 20.95 -1.32 -27.80
N GLU A 457 21.04 -2.30 -28.72
CA GLU A 457 20.23 -2.35 -29.93
C GLU A 457 19.13 -3.40 -29.78
N ARG A 458 17.95 -3.12 -30.39
CA ARG A 458 16.85 -4.08 -30.49
C ARG A 458 16.32 -4.15 -31.92
N GLU A 459 16.03 -5.33 -32.42
CA GLU A 459 15.42 -5.53 -33.74
C GLU A 459 13.92 -5.28 -33.68
N TRP A 460 13.42 -4.53 -34.65
CA TRP A 460 12.00 -4.31 -34.88
C TRP A 460 11.62 -4.69 -36.30
N GLY A 461 10.33 -5.06 -36.51
CA GLY A 461 9.86 -5.49 -37.83
C GLY A 461 8.43 -5.99 -37.79
N LEU A 462 8.12 -6.94 -38.66
CA LEU A 462 6.80 -7.53 -38.83
C LEU A 462 6.78 -8.95 -38.25
N ALA A 463 5.86 -9.19 -37.31
CA ALA A 463 5.53 -10.54 -36.85
C ALA A 463 4.45 -11.12 -37.75
N VAL A 464 4.65 -12.36 -38.23
CA VAL A 464 3.74 -13.10 -39.09
C VAL A 464 3.48 -14.49 -38.51
N PRO A 465 2.37 -15.17 -38.84
CA PRO A 465 2.09 -16.52 -38.37
C PRO A 465 3.23 -17.49 -38.70
N ASP A 466 3.38 -18.55 -37.89
CA ASP A 466 4.37 -19.60 -38.07
C ASP A 466 4.30 -20.18 -39.49
N GLY A 467 5.45 -20.29 -40.17
CA GLY A 467 5.59 -20.68 -41.54
C GLY A 467 5.29 -19.59 -42.58
N ASN A 468 5.01 -18.37 -42.15
CA ASN A 468 4.77 -17.19 -43.00
C ASN A 468 3.88 -17.49 -44.22
N PRO A 469 2.60 -17.86 -44.03
CA PRO A 469 1.73 -18.38 -45.09
C PRO A 469 1.47 -17.39 -46.23
N ASP A 470 1.61 -16.09 -45.98
CA ASP A 470 1.37 -15.02 -46.94
C ASP A 470 2.67 -14.55 -47.65
N ASP A 471 3.80 -15.22 -47.35
CA ASP A 471 5.13 -14.93 -47.91
C ASP A 471 5.53 -13.46 -47.79
N VAL A 472 5.26 -12.86 -46.60
CA VAL A 472 5.57 -11.45 -46.30
C VAL A 472 7.07 -11.35 -46.04
N ASP A 473 7.80 -10.62 -46.88
CA ASP A 473 9.25 -10.42 -46.78
C ASP A 473 9.69 -8.93 -46.78
N ARG A 474 8.73 -8.00 -47.02
CA ARG A 474 9.00 -6.57 -47.11
C ARG A 474 7.77 -5.72 -46.84
N LEU A 475 7.99 -4.47 -46.47
CA LEU A 475 6.96 -3.50 -46.06
C LEU A 475 5.94 -3.21 -47.16
N GLU A 476 6.35 -3.13 -48.41
CA GLU A 476 5.49 -2.76 -49.55
C GLU A 476 4.31 -3.72 -49.74
N GLN A 477 4.45 -4.99 -49.33
CA GLN A 477 3.38 -5.99 -49.41
C GLN A 477 2.17 -5.68 -48.52
N LEU A 478 2.34 -4.85 -47.49
CA LEU A 478 1.22 -4.43 -46.64
C LEU A 478 0.18 -3.58 -47.39
N THR A 479 0.54 -3.01 -48.57
CA THR A 479 -0.38 -2.25 -49.42
C THR A 479 -1.10 -3.11 -50.47
N ASP A 480 -0.80 -4.40 -50.55
CA ASP A 480 -1.38 -5.32 -51.54
C ASP A 480 -2.85 -5.72 -51.24
N GLY A 481 -3.47 -5.11 -50.23
CA GLY A 481 -4.92 -5.00 -50.04
C GLY A 481 -5.62 -6.15 -49.32
N ASP A 482 -5.01 -7.34 -49.23
CA ASP A 482 -5.62 -8.54 -48.62
C ASP A 482 -5.15 -8.79 -47.16
N LEU A 483 -4.05 -8.15 -46.71
CA LEU A 483 -3.47 -8.34 -45.39
C LEU A 483 -4.03 -7.36 -44.36
N LEU A 484 -4.48 -7.89 -43.23
CA LEU A 484 -4.88 -7.07 -42.07
C LEU A 484 -3.67 -6.82 -41.17
N PHE A 485 -3.23 -5.57 -41.11
CA PHE A 485 -2.10 -5.15 -40.32
C PHE A 485 -2.52 -4.69 -38.90
N ALA A 486 -1.93 -5.29 -37.88
CA ALA A 486 -2.02 -4.84 -36.51
C ALA A 486 -0.89 -3.85 -36.21
N ASN A 487 -1.25 -2.59 -35.96
CA ASN A 487 -0.29 -1.52 -35.73
C ASN A 487 -0.17 -1.15 -34.25
N LEU A 488 0.95 -0.56 -33.87
CA LEU A 488 1.18 -0.01 -32.55
C LEU A 488 0.66 1.44 -32.44
N GLY A 489 0.38 1.86 -31.20
CA GLY A 489 -0.06 3.22 -30.91
C GLY A 489 1.05 4.27 -31.15
N PRO A 490 0.71 5.53 -31.49
CA PRO A 490 1.67 6.56 -31.86
C PRO A 490 2.57 7.06 -30.71
N ALA A 491 2.31 6.60 -29.49
CA ALA A 491 3.14 6.89 -28.31
C ALA A 491 4.33 5.93 -28.13
N LEU A 492 4.44 4.93 -29.02
CA LEU A 492 5.53 3.94 -28.98
C LEU A 492 6.55 4.26 -30.08
N SER A 493 7.82 4.25 -29.74
CA SER A 493 8.92 4.58 -30.65
C SER A 493 9.02 3.65 -31.86
N VAL A 494 8.67 2.36 -31.68
CA VAL A 494 8.61 1.40 -32.79
C VAL A 494 7.64 1.86 -33.87
N ARG A 495 6.52 2.48 -33.50
CA ARG A 495 5.57 3.05 -34.46
C ARG A 495 6.15 4.25 -35.20
N GLU A 496 6.82 5.16 -34.51
CA GLU A 496 7.45 6.34 -35.14
C GLU A 496 8.55 5.91 -36.11
N THR A 497 9.34 4.91 -35.71
CA THR A 497 10.39 4.33 -36.57
C THR A 497 9.77 3.65 -37.80
N PHE A 498 8.66 2.92 -37.65
CA PHE A 498 7.93 2.33 -38.77
C PHE A 498 7.42 3.41 -39.73
N ASP A 499 6.80 4.46 -39.22
CA ASP A 499 6.28 5.55 -40.05
C ASP A 499 7.40 6.23 -40.87
N THR A 500 8.55 6.50 -40.23
CA THR A 500 9.74 7.05 -40.90
C THR A 500 10.30 6.09 -41.96
N HIS A 501 10.32 4.79 -41.67
CA HIS A 501 10.80 3.78 -42.60
C HIS A 501 9.87 3.65 -43.79
N ALA A 502 8.55 3.64 -43.59
CA ALA A 502 7.54 3.59 -44.64
C ALA A 502 7.62 4.82 -45.58
N GLU A 503 7.78 6.03 -45.00
CA GLU A 503 8.00 7.25 -45.78
C GLU A 503 9.26 7.16 -46.62
N SER A 504 10.35 6.65 -46.07
CA SER A 504 11.64 6.49 -46.79
C SER A 504 11.56 5.44 -47.90
N ALA A 505 10.75 4.39 -47.73
CA ALA A 505 10.48 3.36 -48.72
C ALA A 505 9.43 3.83 -49.78
N GLY A 506 8.80 4.99 -49.57
CA GLY A 506 7.76 5.50 -50.47
C GLY A 506 6.43 4.74 -50.37
N VAL A 507 6.17 4.09 -49.26
CA VAL A 507 4.95 3.34 -48.99
C VAL A 507 3.87 4.30 -48.47
N ALA A 508 2.71 4.34 -49.14
CA ALA A 508 1.55 5.11 -48.72
C ALA A 508 0.86 4.39 -47.55
N VAL A 509 1.12 4.84 -46.35
CA VAL A 509 0.60 4.20 -45.12
C VAL A 509 -0.93 4.20 -45.02
N GLU A 510 -1.60 5.13 -45.70
CA GLU A 510 -3.05 5.18 -45.84
C GLU A 510 -3.64 4.00 -46.63
N ASP A 511 -2.85 3.34 -47.43
CA ASP A 511 -3.24 2.15 -48.23
C ASP A 511 -3.08 0.84 -47.44
N ILE A 512 -2.44 0.88 -46.25
CA ILE A 512 -2.27 -0.27 -45.36
C ILE A 512 -3.55 -0.53 -44.58
N SER A 513 -4.17 -1.70 -44.82
CA SER A 513 -5.38 -2.10 -44.08
C SER A 513 -5.07 -2.30 -42.58
N GLY A 514 -5.76 -1.59 -41.68
CA GLY A 514 -5.53 -1.64 -40.24
C GLY A 514 -4.53 -0.61 -39.68
N TYR A 515 -3.82 0.16 -40.53
CA TYR A 515 -2.81 1.13 -40.11
C TYR A 515 -3.27 2.12 -39.03
N HIS A 516 -4.51 2.63 -39.14
CA HIS A 516 -5.03 3.64 -38.21
C HIS A 516 -5.47 3.07 -36.85
N ARG A 517 -5.54 1.74 -36.72
CA ARG A 517 -5.90 1.08 -35.46
C ARG A 517 -4.65 0.87 -34.60
N GLY A 518 -4.19 1.91 -33.90
CA GLY A 518 -3.04 1.84 -33.02
C GLY A 518 -3.33 1.11 -31.73
N LEU A 519 -2.65 -0.01 -31.47
CA LEU A 519 -2.74 -0.77 -30.24
C LEU A 519 -1.77 -0.23 -29.19
N PRO A 520 -2.21 -0.08 -27.91
CA PRO A 520 -1.45 0.72 -26.95
C PRO A 520 -0.25 -0.01 -26.32
N GLY A 521 -0.19 -1.35 -26.31
CA GLY A 521 0.91 -2.11 -25.69
C GLY A 521 1.99 -2.49 -26.69
N LEU A 522 3.25 -2.55 -26.28
CA LEU A 522 4.39 -2.91 -27.14
C LEU A 522 4.19 -4.29 -27.80
N GLU A 523 3.63 -5.24 -27.07
CA GLU A 523 3.36 -6.61 -27.54
C GLU A 523 1.99 -6.77 -28.19
N SER A 524 1.12 -5.74 -28.13
CA SER A 524 -0.29 -5.91 -28.49
C SER A 524 -0.51 -6.29 -29.96
N ALA A 525 0.29 -5.75 -30.88
CA ALA A 525 0.14 -6.05 -32.29
C ALA A 525 0.60 -7.49 -32.62
N VAL A 526 1.73 -7.92 -32.04
CA VAL A 526 2.25 -9.29 -32.16
C VAL A 526 1.23 -10.29 -31.57
N ARG A 527 0.68 -10.00 -30.42
CA ARG A 527 -0.36 -10.83 -29.80
C ARG A 527 -1.63 -10.93 -30.66
N THR A 528 -2.01 -9.86 -31.35
CA THR A 528 -3.17 -9.88 -32.25
C THR A 528 -2.96 -10.87 -33.39
N VAL A 529 -1.73 -10.99 -33.91
CA VAL A 529 -1.38 -12.01 -34.89
C VAL A 529 -1.43 -13.42 -34.28
N ALA A 530 -0.84 -13.61 -33.11
CA ALA A 530 -0.84 -14.89 -32.41
C ALA A 530 -2.25 -15.43 -32.10
N THR A 531 -3.25 -14.54 -31.93
CA THR A 531 -4.66 -14.92 -31.76
C THR A 531 -5.42 -15.10 -33.08
N GLY A 532 -4.80 -14.84 -34.23
CA GLY A 532 -5.43 -14.94 -35.56
C GLY A 532 -6.43 -13.82 -35.87
N ASP A 533 -6.32 -12.69 -35.15
CA ASP A 533 -7.16 -11.50 -35.36
C ASP A 533 -6.50 -10.47 -36.32
N ALA A 534 -5.27 -10.74 -36.79
CA ALA A 534 -4.56 -10.01 -37.83
C ALA A 534 -3.57 -10.95 -38.53
N ASP A 535 -3.17 -10.59 -39.75
CA ASP A 535 -2.25 -11.38 -40.59
C ASP A 535 -0.79 -10.96 -40.32
N VAL A 536 -0.56 -9.67 -40.05
CA VAL A 536 0.78 -9.10 -39.82
C VAL A 536 0.73 -8.12 -38.64
N GLY A 537 1.74 -8.13 -37.79
CA GLY A 537 1.81 -7.24 -36.63
C GLY A 537 3.15 -6.51 -36.51
N LEU A 538 3.12 -5.22 -36.19
CA LEU A 538 4.32 -4.46 -35.90
C LEU A 538 4.85 -4.80 -34.49
N GLY A 539 6.13 -5.16 -34.36
CA GLY A 539 6.69 -5.49 -33.05
C GLY A 539 8.20 -5.66 -33.00
N LEU A 540 8.66 -6.24 -31.91
CA LEU A 540 10.06 -6.61 -31.68
C LEU A 540 10.28 -8.09 -31.99
N CYS A 541 11.51 -8.43 -32.41
CA CYS A 541 11.92 -9.82 -32.69
C CYS A 541 11.69 -10.72 -31.47
N THR A 542 12.14 -10.33 -30.29
CA THR A 542 11.96 -11.10 -29.06
C THR A 542 10.49 -11.43 -28.80
N THR A 543 9.59 -10.44 -28.95
CA THR A 543 8.15 -10.65 -28.75
C THR A 543 7.57 -11.66 -29.76
N ALA A 544 7.95 -11.57 -31.02
CA ALA A 544 7.50 -12.54 -32.03
C ALA A 544 7.92 -13.97 -31.66
N VAL A 545 9.17 -14.16 -31.26
CA VAL A 545 9.71 -15.45 -30.81
C VAL A 545 8.96 -15.97 -29.56
N ASP A 546 8.69 -15.13 -28.58
CA ASP A 546 7.97 -15.51 -27.35
C ASP A 546 6.54 -16.00 -27.64
N TYR A 547 5.90 -15.46 -28.68
CA TYR A 547 4.56 -15.89 -29.12
C TYR A 547 4.58 -17.01 -30.16
N GLY A 548 5.77 -17.55 -30.54
CA GLY A 548 5.92 -18.63 -31.50
C GLY A 548 5.54 -18.21 -32.93
N LEU A 549 5.82 -16.96 -33.30
CA LEU A 549 5.58 -16.38 -34.61
C LEU A 549 6.89 -16.24 -35.37
N ASP A 550 6.81 -16.23 -36.72
CA ASP A 550 7.92 -15.82 -37.56
C ASP A 550 8.08 -14.29 -37.56
N PHE A 551 9.31 -13.85 -37.86
CA PHE A 551 9.65 -12.44 -37.80
C PHE A 551 10.39 -11.98 -39.08
N VAL A 552 9.93 -10.88 -39.64
CA VAL A 552 10.54 -10.20 -40.79
C VAL A 552 11.23 -8.93 -40.30
N PRO A 553 12.56 -8.89 -40.16
CA PRO A 553 13.28 -7.74 -39.64
C PRO A 553 13.23 -6.56 -40.63
N LEU A 554 12.87 -5.38 -40.16
CA LEU A 554 12.90 -4.14 -40.94
C LEU A 554 14.05 -3.21 -40.49
N GLY A 555 14.58 -3.39 -39.31
CA GLY A 555 15.71 -2.62 -38.84
C GLY A 555 15.98 -2.77 -37.35
N THR A 556 16.86 -1.93 -36.84
CA THR A 556 17.24 -1.87 -35.43
C THR A 556 16.90 -0.51 -34.83
N GLN A 557 16.65 -0.49 -33.51
CA GLN A 557 16.53 0.73 -32.73
C GLN A 557 17.56 0.71 -31.59
N THR A 558 18.24 1.83 -31.37
CA THR A 558 19.07 2.01 -30.18
C THR A 558 18.20 2.39 -29.00
N VAL A 559 18.18 1.57 -27.95
CA VAL A 559 17.58 1.92 -26.65
C VAL A 559 18.64 2.58 -25.78
N ARG A 560 18.25 3.64 -25.08
CA ARG A 560 19.14 4.40 -24.19
C ARG A 560 18.43 4.64 -22.87
N VAL A 561 19.16 4.45 -21.76
CA VAL A 561 18.70 4.77 -20.41
C VAL A 561 19.60 5.88 -19.87
N ALA A 562 18.99 7.00 -19.48
CA ALA A 562 19.68 8.13 -18.88
C ALA A 562 19.15 8.45 -17.48
N VAL A 563 20.04 8.88 -16.58
CA VAL A 563 19.70 9.36 -15.24
C VAL A 563 19.71 10.88 -15.19
N ALA A 564 18.73 11.44 -14.49
CA ALA A 564 18.66 12.88 -14.26
C ALA A 564 19.87 13.35 -13.41
N PRO A 565 20.55 14.45 -13.77
CA PRO A 565 21.75 14.90 -13.06
C PRO A 565 21.54 15.13 -11.56
N SER A 566 20.36 15.63 -11.15
CA SER A 566 19.98 15.84 -9.74
C SER A 566 19.75 14.54 -8.97
N ARG A 567 19.57 13.40 -9.66
CA ARG A 567 19.23 12.09 -9.09
C ARG A 567 20.43 11.13 -8.97
N ARG A 568 21.56 11.48 -9.56
CA ARG A 568 22.75 10.61 -9.63
C ARG A 568 23.31 10.24 -8.25
N GLY A 569 23.03 11.04 -7.22
CA GLY A 569 23.44 10.77 -5.83
C GLY A 569 22.58 9.75 -5.08
N LYS A 570 21.44 9.29 -5.65
CA LYS A 570 20.59 8.30 -5.00
C LYS A 570 21.28 6.93 -4.99
N SER A 571 21.25 6.24 -3.85
CA SER A 571 21.86 4.91 -3.71
C SER A 571 21.30 3.88 -4.69
N VAL A 572 19.99 3.96 -5.00
CA VAL A 572 19.34 3.07 -5.97
C VAL A 572 19.88 3.26 -7.38
N VAL A 573 20.34 4.46 -7.76
CA VAL A 573 20.97 4.72 -9.06
C VAL A 573 22.33 4.04 -9.14
N ALA A 574 23.15 4.13 -8.07
CA ALA A 574 24.41 3.40 -8.00
C ALA A 574 24.22 1.88 -8.08
N THR A 575 23.17 1.35 -7.41
CA THR A 575 22.81 -0.06 -7.53
C THR A 575 22.41 -0.43 -8.96
N LEU A 576 21.67 0.44 -9.66
CA LEU A 576 21.32 0.21 -11.08
C LEU A 576 22.56 0.21 -11.97
N GLU A 577 23.52 1.15 -11.79
CA GLU A 577 24.77 1.19 -12.54
C GLU A 577 25.58 -0.12 -12.36
N GLU A 578 25.67 -0.64 -11.12
CA GLU A 578 26.32 -1.93 -10.84
C GLU A 578 25.57 -3.12 -11.47
N LEU A 579 24.22 -3.10 -11.47
CA LEU A 579 23.42 -4.12 -12.12
C LEU A 579 23.63 -4.14 -13.64
N VAL A 580 23.65 -2.97 -14.26
CA VAL A 580 23.91 -2.83 -15.71
C VAL A 580 25.26 -3.43 -16.06
N GLU A 581 26.32 -3.08 -15.35
CA GLU A 581 27.66 -3.64 -15.62
C GLU A 581 27.71 -5.16 -15.49
N ARG A 582 26.97 -5.72 -14.52
CA ARG A 582 27.04 -7.14 -14.18
C ARG A 582 26.11 -8.02 -15.01
N THR A 583 24.89 -7.56 -15.30
CA THR A 583 23.80 -8.43 -15.82
C THR A 583 23.37 -8.10 -17.24
N LEU A 584 23.58 -6.86 -17.70
CA LEU A 584 23.13 -6.45 -19.04
C LEU A 584 23.67 -7.35 -20.17
N PRO A 585 24.97 -7.74 -20.22
CA PRO A 585 25.46 -8.58 -21.31
C PRO A 585 24.78 -9.95 -21.38
N ASP A 586 24.51 -10.57 -20.24
CA ASP A 586 23.84 -11.86 -20.18
C ASP A 586 22.38 -11.73 -20.62
N MET A 587 21.66 -10.70 -20.15
CA MET A 587 20.28 -10.43 -20.56
C MET A 587 20.14 -10.23 -22.06
N LEU A 588 21.03 -9.44 -22.68
CA LEU A 588 21.02 -9.22 -24.12
C LEU A 588 21.31 -10.52 -24.89
N GLY A 589 22.20 -11.38 -24.37
CA GLY A 589 22.56 -12.66 -24.99
C GLY A 589 21.42 -13.70 -24.95
N GLU A 590 20.48 -13.57 -24.04
CA GLU A 590 19.32 -14.47 -23.88
C GLU A 590 18.11 -14.02 -24.71
N MET A 591 18.07 -12.78 -25.21
CA MET A 591 16.92 -12.21 -25.90
C MET A 591 17.13 -12.14 -27.41
N ALA A 592 16.20 -12.72 -28.17
CA ALA A 592 16.25 -12.69 -29.63
C ALA A 592 16.18 -11.24 -30.16
N GLY A 593 17.09 -10.89 -31.10
CA GLY A 593 17.14 -9.57 -31.74
C GLY A 593 17.66 -8.44 -30.82
N TYR A 594 18.35 -8.77 -29.72
CA TYR A 594 19.03 -7.79 -28.85
C TYR A 594 20.55 -7.93 -28.96
N SER A 595 21.28 -6.78 -28.88
CA SER A 595 22.74 -6.75 -28.97
C SER A 595 23.36 -5.51 -28.31
#